data_bfb5e6084edbb1cc5ce6f2156a15a064
#
_entry.id   bfb5e6084edbb1cc5ce6f2156a15a064
#
_cell.length_a   1.000
_cell.length_b   1.000
_cell.length_c   1.000
_cell.angle_alpha   90.00
_cell.angle_beta   90.00
_cell.angle_gamma   90.00
#
_symmetry.space_group_name_H-M   'P 1'
#
loop_
_entity.id
_entity.type
_entity.pdbx_description
1 polymer ?
#
loop_
_entity_poly.entity_id
_entity_poly.type
_entity_poly.pdbx_seq_one_letter_code
_entity_poly.pdbx_strand_id
1 'polypeptide(L)'
;MTKDRRNLGAERSGSRPQKAWLGLRPETLLALVAIAVLLVPLSALSQPADSTSQGGYLARLRTRFGLSQANLGEVDPTSETLRLATLGLKNVAVTLLWDRANHYKKVEDWTNLSAALEQMTKLQPNFYSVWDFQAHNLSYNISVEFDDYHDRYAWVMKGIEFLRQGIALNQREPRLLGRLGWFIGQKIGRADEKKQYRRLFKADDDFHERDRPGRTLPERDNWLVAREKYLAAQQLADAGAPLKTTPLIFHSEPMMTAINYARAIEEEGVFGETARDAWKLAGEEMRRYSIREIPTSWEVPIRLGLKEAELARAGRIVAELEQLLPGAFQALAERKRAALSAEQKAALETPPIDRTESQQALAASAEQALAVSWSMVAAEAPGPVRDRAKELARQQLEAQETADIISRYREIVNFDYWRAACETEVTEPALRARESAWLAEREFENARLQNAKKAFEESFKAWREVLDTSSVVRNDQLTADDLAELVDRYRRVLDQLDEPFPKPFILQEVLDRTTPAP
;
A
#
# COMPACT_ATOMS: atom_id res chain seq x y z
N MET A 1 -44.52 -28.62 74.73
CA MET A 1 -44.44 -27.67 75.89
C MET A 1 -44.53 -26.28 75.34
N THR A 2 -45.67 -25.68 75.61
CA THR A 2 -46.05 -24.31 76.01
C THR A 2 -45.70 -23.22 75.01
N LYS A 3 -46.75 -22.72 74.23
CA LYS A 3 -47.65 -21.57 74.57
C LYS A 3 -46.86 -20.27 74.82
N ASP A 4 -47.09 -19.18 74.06
CA ASP A 4 -48.27 -18.34 74.30
C ASP A 4 -48.55 -17.34 73.17
N ARG A 5 -49.82 -17.07 72.97
CA ARG A 5 -50.49 -16.08 72.14
C ARG A 5 -50.43 -14.68 72.73
N ARG A 6 -50.54 -13.67 71.86
CA ARG A 6 -51.48 -12.53 71.94
C ARG A 6 -51.24 -11.54 70.77
N ASN A 7 -52.05 -11.43 69.85
CA ASN A 7 -53.24 -10.63 69.59
C ASN A 7 -53.10 -9.12 69.73
N LEU A 8 -53.48 -8.45 68.70
CA LEU A 8 -54.29 -7.27 68.47
C LEU A 8 -53.62 -6.08 67.80
N GLY A 9 -54.25 -5.62 66.71
CA GLY A 9 -54.21 -4.27 66.25
C GLY A 9 -54.38 -4.10 64.71
N ALA A 10 -55.61 -4.15 64.23
CA ALA A 10 -55.94 -3.76 62.91
C ALA A 10 -55.95 -2.23 62.80
N GLU A 11 -55.14 -1.67 61.89
CA GLU A 11 -55.44 -0.37 61.32
C GLU A 11 -55.33 -0.46 59.79
N ARG A 12 -56.50 -0.32 59.13
CA ARG A 12 -56.64 -0.10 57.72
C ARG A 12 -56.23 1.34 57.41
N SER A 13 -55.08 1.57 56.77
CA SER A 13 -54.83 2.82 56.06
C SER A 13 -54.77 2.55 54.58
N GLY A 14 -55.78 3.07 53.89
CA GLY A 14 -55.85 3.00 52.45
C GLY A 14 -54.71 3.79 51.80
N SER A 15 -53.77 3.09 51.19
CA SER A 15 -52.81 3.70 50.28
C SER A 15 -53.42 3.77 48.86
N ARG A 16 -53.75 4.98 48.43
CA ARG A 16 -53.99 5.32 47.04
C ARG A 16 -52.80 4.88 46.21
N PRO A 17 -52.97 4.32 45.01
CA PRO A 17 -51.84 4.04 44.14
C PRO A 17 -51.22 5.37 43.73
N GLN A 18 -50.02 5.66 44.24
CA GLN A 18 -49.16 6.69 43.71
C GLN A 18 -48.76 6.25 42.30
N LYS A 19 -49.27 6.99 41.32
CA LYS A 19 -48.75 6.93 39.95
C LYS A 19 -47.25 7.23 40.05
N ALA A 20 -46.42 6.22 39.84
CA ALA A 20 -44.98 6.36 39.62
C ALA A 20 -44.76 7.09 38.29
N TRP A 21 -44.83 8.39 38.30
CA TRP A 21 -44.27 9.23 37.25
C TRP A 21 -42.74 9.16 37.44
N LEU A 22 -42.07 8.68 36.39
CA LEU A 22 -40.62 8.57 36.23
C LEU A 22 -39.91 9.67 37.05
N GLY A 23 -39.17 9.29 38.07
CA GLY A 23 -38.30 10.17 38.84
C GLY A 23 -37.06 10.61 38.08
N LEU A 24 -37.27 11.12 36.88
CA LEU A 24 -36.22 11.74 36.06
C LEU A 24 -35.96 13.15 36.64
N ARG A 25 -34.73 13.46 36.93
CA ARG A 25 -34.32 14.80 37.29
C ARG A 25 -34.79 15.79 36.22
N PRO A 26 -35.22 17.01 36.60
CA PRO A 26 -35.73 18.00 35.62
C PRO A 26 -34.75 18.29 34.49
N GLU A 27 -33.44 18.21 34.77
CA GLU A 27 -32.37 18.32 33.76
C GLU A 27 -32.40 17.19 32.72
N THR A 28 -32.69 15.95 33.13
CA THR A 28 -32.82 14.79 32.25
C THR A 28 -34.08 14.89 31.38
N LEU A 29 -35.16 15.40 31.91
CA LEU A 29 -36.39 15.65 31.18
C LEU A 29 -36.17 16.76 30.11
N LEU A 30 -35.48 17.84 30.52
CA LEU A 30 -35.11 18.93 29.59
C LEU A 30 -34.19 18.45 28.48
N ALA A 31 -33.22 17.59 28.78
CA ALA A 31 -32.33 16.99 27.79
C ALA A 31 -33.07 16.08 26.81
N LEU A 32 -34.02 15.25 27.29
CA LEU A 32 -34.87 14.40 26.46
C LEU A 32 -35.77 15.20 25.53
N VAL A 33 -36.37 16.29 26.05
CA VAL A 33 -37.19 17.21 25.24
C VAL A 33 -36.32 17.91 24.19
N ALA A 34 -35.12 18.39 24.57
CA ALA A 34 -34.18 18.99 23.62
C ALA A 34 -33.76 18.02 22.51
N ILE A 35 -33.47 16.75 22.86
CA ILE A 35 -33.18 15.69 21.90
C ILE A 35 -34.36 15.44 20.98
N ALA A 36 -35.60 15.35 21.51
CA ALA A 36 -36.79 15.15 20.71
C ALA A 36 -37.05 16.33 19.74
N VAL A 37 -36.86 17.57 20.21
CA VAL A 37 -36.97 18.77 19.39
C VAL A 37 -35.93 18.81 18.27
N LEU A 38 -34.71 18.37 18.52
CA LEU A 38 -33.64 18.29 17.52
C LEU A 38 -33.85 17.16 16.51
N LEU A 39 -34.50 16.07 16.91
CA LEU A 39 -34.78 14.94 16.02
C LEU A 39 -35.80 15.29 14.91
N VAL A 40 -36.72 16.20 15.16
CA VAL A 40 -37.73 16.63 14.15
C VAL A 40 -37.06 17.26 12.91
N PRO A 41 -36.24 18.32 13.01
CA PRO A 41 -35.54 18.86 11.86
C PRO A 41 -34.54 17.87 11.25
N LEU A 42 -33.91 17.03 12.07
CA LEU A 42 -32.97 16.02 11.58
C LEU A 42 -33.68 14.96 10.73
N SER A 43 -34.88 14.52 11.14
CA SER A 43 -35.68 13.58 10.35
C SER A 43 -36.14 14.19 9.01
N ALA A 44 -36.56 15.45 9.03
CA ALA A 44 -36.93 16.18 7.81
C ALA A 44 -35.74 16.38 6.84
N LEU A 45 -34.55 16.65 7.36
CA LEU A 45 -33.33 16.76 6.56
C LEU A 45 -32.88 15.41 5.96
N SER A 46 -33.12 14.30 6.67
CA SER A 46 -32.69 12.95 6.30
C SER A 46 -33.71 12.14 5.50
N GLN A 47 -34.90 12.67 5.18
CA GLN A 47 -35.89 11.96 4.39
C GLN A 47 -35.31 11.44 3.07
N PRO A 48 -35.44 10.13 2.77
CA PRO A 48 -35.02 9.58 1.48
C PRO A 48 -35.89 10.14 0.34
N ALA A 49 -35.31 10.25 -0.86
CA ALA A 49 -36.12 10.51 -2.05
C ALA A 49 -36.87 9.23 -2.43
N ASP A 50 -38.14 9.38 -2.87
CA ASP A 50 -38.95 8.31 -3.42
C ASP A 50 -39.51 8.74 -4.79
N SER A 51 -40.35 7.87 -5.41
CA SER A 51 -40.96 8.14 -6.72
C SER A 51 -41.84 9.40 -6.74
N THR A 52 -42.27 9.92 -5.59
CA THR A 52 -43.20 11.06 -5.44
C THR A 52 -42.51 12.29 -4.81
N SER A 53 -41.34 12.15 -4.21
CA SER A 53 -40.66 13.21 -3.47
C SER A 53 -39.15 13.23 -3.75
N GLN A 54 -38.59 14.43 -3.96
CA GLN A 54 -37.12 14.62 -4.06
C GLN A 54 -36.38 14.38 -2.73
N GLY A 55 -37.07 14.03 -1.65
CA GLY A 55 -36.52 13.82 -0.33
C GLY A 55 -36.00 15.09 0.36
N GLY A 56 -35.41 14.92 1.53
CA GLY A 56 -34.83 16.01 2.32
C GLY A 56 -33.56 16.60 1.69
N TYR A 57 -33.03 17.65 2.33
CA TYR A 57 -31.86 18.38 1.85
C TYR A 57 -30.64 17.44 1.61
N LEU A 58 -30.43 16.46 2.51
CA LEU A 58 -29.35 15.47 2.38
C LEU A 58 -29.55 14.54 1.18
N ALA A 59 -30.80 14.19 0.85
CA ALA A 59 -31.10 13.38 -0.34
C ALA A 59 -30.71 14.13 -1.62
N ARG A 60 -31.07 15.43 -1.71
CA ARG A 60 -30.70 16.29 -2.85
C ARG A 60 -29.20 16.50 -2.98
N LEU A 61 -28.46 16.66 -1.86
CA LEU A 61 -27.01 16.73 -1.88
C LEU A 61 -26.38 15.41 -2.36
N ARG A 62 -26.90 14.27 -1.91
CA ARG A 62 -26.42 12.95 -2.36
C ARG A 62 -26.58 12.77 -3.87
N THR A 63 -27.76 13.12 -4.40
CA THR A 63 -27.98 13.09 -5.86
C THR A 63 -27.01 14.01 -6.60
N ARG A 64 -26.80 15.23 -6.10
CA ARG A 64 -25.87 16.21 -6.69
C ARG A 64 -24.43 15.71 -6.70
N PHE A 65 -24.02 14.96 -5.68
CA PHE A 65 -22.66 14.43 -5.55
C PHE A 65 -22.50 12.97 -6.00
N GLY A 66 -23.55 12.37 -6.63
CA GLY A 66 -23.49 10.99 -7.12
C GLY A 66 -23.36 9.95 -6.00
N LEU A 67 -23.85 10.24 -4.80
CA LEU A 67 -23.88 9.31 -3.67
C LEU A 67 -25.22 8.56 -3.69
N SER A 68 -25.17 7.21 -3.63
CA SER A 68 -26.41 6.40 -3.59
C SER A 68 -27.21 6.63 -2.30
N GLN A 69 -28.51 6.49 -2.39
CA GLN A 69 -29.39 6.43 -1.21
C GLN A 69 -29.44 5.02 -0.64
N ALA A 70 -29.58 4.92 0.69
CA ALA A 70 -29.86 3.63 1.33
C ALA A 70 -31.23 3.13 0.86
N ASN A 71 -31.25 1.98 0.19
CA ASN A 71 -32.49 1.39 -0.29
C ASN A 71 -33.09 0.55 0.84
N LEU A 72 -34.03 1.13 1.61
CA LEU A 72 -34.69 0.48 2.73
C LEU A 72 -35.86 -0.44 2.29
N GLY A 73 -36.21 -0.42 0.99
CA GLY A 73 -37.38 -1.14 0.46
C GLY A 73 -37.27 -2.68 0.46
N GLU A 74 -36.05 -3.23 0.55
CA GLU A 74 -35.81 -4.68 0.56
C GLU A 74 -35.48 -5.24 1.96
N VAL A 75 -35.65 -4.44 2.98
CA VAL A 75 -35.13 -4.77 4.31
C VAL A 75 -36.29 -5.19 5.20
N ASP A 76 -36.26 -6.42 5.73
CA ASP A 76 -37.26 -6.97 6.63
C ASP A 76 -37.40 -6.07 7.89
N PRO A 77 -38.58 -5.46 8.11
CA PRO A 77 -38.81 -4.54 9.24
C PRO A 77 -38.85 -5.24 10.61
N THR A 78 -38.72 -6.55 10.67
CA THR A 78 -38.76 -7.32 11.94
C THR A 78 -37.48 -7.17 12.78
N SER A 79 -36.36 -6.71 12.22
CA SER A 79 -35.11 -6.46 12.95
C SER A 79 -35.18 -5.17 13.77
N GLU A 80 -34.86 -5.24 15.05
CA GLU A 80 -34.77 -4.06 15.95
C GLU A 80 -33.89 -2.96 15.40
N THR A 81 -32.80 -3.34 14.74
CA THR A 81 -31.82 -2.42 14.14
C THR A 81 -32.44 -1.61 13.01
N LEU A 82 -33.38 -2.19 12.27
CA LEU A 82 -34.09 -1.56 11.18
C LEU A 82 -35.22 -0.63 11.66
N ARG A 83 -35.88 -0.97 12.77
CA ARG A 83 -36.79 -0.05 13.43
C ARG A 83 -36.07 1.23 13.88
N LEU A 84 -34.84 1.11 14.41
CA LEU A 84 -34.01 2.28 14.75
C LEU A 84 -33.66 3.11 13.50
N ALA A 85 -33.40 2.47 12.38
CA ALA A 85 -33.08 3.16 11.12
C ALA A 85 -34.29 3.95 10.57
N THR A 86 -35.50 3.41 10.67
CA THR A 86 -36.75 4.10 10.24
C THR A 86 -37.07 5.30 11.13
N LEU A 87 -36.65 5.28 12.39
CA LEU A 87 -36.75 6.39 13.35
C LEU A 87 -35.69 7.48 13.17
N GLY A 88 -34.88 7.44 12.14
CA GLY A 88 -33.79 8.40 11.90
C GLY A 88 -32.49 8.09 12.64
N LEU A 89 -32.42 7.00 13.41
CA LEU A 89 -31.25 6.59 14.20
C LEU A 89 -30.31 5.64 13.45
N LYS A 90 -30.12 5.83 12.14
CA LYS A 90 -29.26 4.99 11.30
C LYS A 90 -27.85 4.81 11.85
N ASN A 91 -27.25 5.87 12.37
CA ASN A 91 -25.88 5.80 12.90
C ASN A 91 -25.81 4.92 14.16
N VAL A 92 -26.82 4.96 15.01
CA VAL A 92 -26.92 4.09 16.19
C VAL A 92 -27.06 2.63 15.75
N ALA A 93 -27.95 2.36 14.78
CA ALA A 93 -28.11 1.02 14.24
C ALA A 93 -26.81 0.46 13.63
N VAL A 94 -26.07 1.27 12.87
CA VAL A 94 -24.78 0.88 12.30
C VAL A 94 -23.74 0.62 13.40
N THR A 95 -23.69 1.42 14.46
CA THR A 95 -22.77 1.21 15.59
C THR A 95 -23.05 -0.12 16.30
N LEU A 96 -24.34 -0.45 16.54
CA LEU A 96 -24.72 -1.73 17.12
C LEU A 96 -24.39 -2.93 16.22
N LEU A 97 -24.62 -2.79 14.90
CA LEU A 97 -24.24 -3.83 13.95
C LEU A 97 -22.73 -4.01 13.89
N TRP A 98 -21.95 -2.93 13.98
CA TRP A 98 -20.48 -2.99 14.01
C TRP A 98 -19.96 -3.70 15.26
N ASP A 99 -20.56 -3.43 16.42
CA ASP A 99 -20.21 -4.13 17.66
C ASP A 99 -20.52 -5.63 17.57
N ARG A 100 -21.72 -5.99 17.03
CA ARG A 100 -22.08 -7.39 16.75
C ARG A 100 -21.10 -8.05 15.76
N ALA A 101 -20.76 -7.34 14.67
CA ALA A 101 -19.80 -7.84 13.68
C ALA A 101 -18.43 -8.11 14.32
N ASN A 102 -17.94 -7.22 15.19
CA ASN A 102 -16.71 -7.44 15.94
C ASN A 102 -16.80 -8.62 16.90
N HIS A 103 -17.96 -8.85 17.53
CA HIS A 103 -18.18 -10.04 18.36
C HIS A 103 -18.13 -11.31 17.52
N TYR A 104 -18.89 -11.38 16.42
CA TYR A 104 -18.90 -12.55 15.51
C TYR A 104 -17.52 -12.85 14.94
N LYS A 105 -16.74 -11.82 14.57
CA LYS A 105 -15.35 -11.98 14.15
C LYS A 105 -14.49 -12.66 15.21
N LYS A 106 -14.64 -12.27 16.49
CA LYS A 106 -13.85 -12.84 17.61
C LYS A 106 -14.16 -14.32 17.88
N VAL A 107 -15.40 -14.74 17.61
CA VAL A 107 -15.84 -16.13 17.79
C VAL A 107 -15.87 -16.92 16.49
N GLU A 108 -15.33 -16.35 15.40
CA GLU A 108 -15.23 -16.95 14.06
C GLU A 108 -16.59 -17.39 13.48
N ASP A 109 -17.67 -16.73 13.87
CA ASP A 109 -19.01 -16.94 13.31
C ASP A 109 -19.18 -16.14 11.99
N TRP A 110 -18.62 -16.67 10.92
CA TRP A 110 -18.55 -16.02 9.62
C TRP A 110 -19.92 -15.77 8.98
N THR A 111 -20.89 -16.64 9.27
CA THR A 111 -22.24 -16.51 8.74
C THR A 111 -22.96 -15.30 9.31
N ASN A 112 -22.98 -15.16 10.63
CA ASN A 112 -23.61 -14.03 11.30
C ASN A 112 -22.82 -12.73 11.10
N LEU A 113 -21.49 -12.81 10.97
CA LEU A 113 -20.63 -11.68 10.58
C LEU A 113 -21.05 -11.15 9.20
N SER A 114 -21.16 -12.03 8.21
CA SER A 114 -21.58 -11.64 6.85
C SER A 114 -22.97 -10.99 6.85
N ALA A 115 -23.93 -11.57 7.55
CA ALA A 115 -25.28 -11.01 7.66
C ALA A 115 -25.29 -9.61 8.29
N ALA A 116 -24.52 -9.39 9.36
CA ALA A 116 -24.39 -8.08 10.00
C ALA A 116 -23.77 -7.03 9.06
N LEU A 117 -22.71 -7.39 8.33
CA LEU A 117 -22.03 -6.49 7.39
C LEU A 117 -22.91 -6.15 6.17
N GLU A 118 -23.68 -7.11 5.64
CA GLU A 118 -24.65 -6.86 4.58
C GLU A 118 -25.76 -5.90 5.02
N GLN A 119 -26.26 -6.05 6.25
CA GLN A 119 -27.23 -5.10 6.80
C GLN A 119 -26.63 -3.69 6.92
N MET A 120 -25.35 -3.59 7.32
CA MET A 120 -24.66 -2.30 7.40
C MET A 120 -24.53 -1.62 6.04
N THR A 121 -24.22 -2.36 4.98
CA THR A 121 -24.12 -1.78 3.63
C THR A 121 -25.47 -1.27 3.10
N LYS A 122 -26.58 -1.92 3.47
CA LYS A 122 -27.93 -1.44 3.16
C LYS A 122 -28.26 -0.14 3.91
N LEU A 123 -27.85 -0.02 5.17
CA LEU A 123 -28.07 1.17 5.98
C LEU A 123 -27.15 2.34 5.61
N GLN A 124 -25.88 2.05 5.38
CA GLN A 124 -24.85 3.06 5.03
C GLN A 124 -24.00 2.59 3.85
N PRO A 125 -24.53 2.66 2.61
CA PRO A 125 -23.80 2.21 1.41
C PRO A 125 -22.51 2.99 1.15
N ASN A 126 -22.37 4.18 1.72
CA ASN A 126 -21.16 5.01 1.57
C ASN A 126 -20.08 4.73 2.63
N PHE A 127 -20.28 3.73 3.49
CA PHE A 127 -19.28 3.35 4.50
C PHE A 127 -18.24 2.39 3.90
N TYR A 128 -17.19 2.96 3.31
CA TYR A 128 -16.09 2.26 2.64
C TYR A 128 -15.61 1.01 3.39
N SER A 129 -15.33 1.15 4.70
CA SER A 129 -14.69 0.08 5.48
C SER A 129 -15.52 -1.20 5.56
N VAL A 130 -16.85 -1.11 5.45
CA VAL A 130 -17.72 -2.30 5.46
C VAL A 130 -17.57 -3.10 4.18
N TRP A 131 -17.49 -2.42 3.03
CA TRP A 131 -17.26 -3.08 1.74
C TRP A 131 -15.93 -3.81 1.68
N ASP A 132 -14.85 -3.13 2.12
CA ASP A 132 -13.52 -3.71 2.17
C ASP A 132 -13.44 -4.89 3.15
N PHE A 133 -13.98 -4.72 4.36
CA PHE A 133 -13.93 -5.73 5.41
C PHE A 133 -14.74 -6.99 5.03
N GLN A 134 -15.95 -6.84 4.48
CA GLN A 134 -16.76 -7.99 4.06
C GLN A 134 -16.17 -8.71 2.86
N ALA A 135 -15.62 -7.98 1.88
CA ALA A 135 -14.92 -8.61 0.77
C ALA A 135 -13.73 -9.43 1.26
N HIS A 136 -12.97 -8.90 2.22
CA HIS A 136 -11.88 -9.65 2.86
C HIS A 136 -12.41 -10.87 3.60
N ASN A 137 -13.49 -10.74 4.37
CA ASN A 137 -14.10 -11.85 5.08
C ASN A 137 -14.50 -13.00 4.14
N LEU A 138 -15.18 -12.68 3.03
CA LEU A 138 -15.57 -13.67 2.02
C LEU A 138 -14.36 -14.33 1.36
N SER A 139 -13.38 -13.53 0.94
CA SER A 139 -12.25 -14.01 0.12
C SER A 139 -11.12 -14.67 0.90
N TYR A 140 -10.96 -14.38 2.18
CA TYR A 140 -9.84 -14.86 3.01
C TYR A 140 -10.29 -15.74 4.18
N ASN A 141 -11.35 -15.36 4.91
CA ASN A 141 -11.76 -16.12 6.08
C ASN A 141 -12.68 -17.28 5.68
N ILE A 142 -13.76 -17.00 4.95
CA ILE A 142 -14.71 -18.06 4.55
C ILE A 142 -14.12 -18.96 3.48
N SER A 143 -13.38 -18.42 2.52
CA SER A 143 -12.84 -19.23 1.41
C SER A 143 -11.93 -20.37 1.90
N VAL A 144 -11.19 -20.18 2.99
CA VAL A 144 -10.25 -21.20 3.50
C VAL A 144 -10.92 -22.32 4.29
N GLU A 145 -12.21 -22.18 4.62
CA GLU A 145 -12.99 -23.25 5.27
C GLU A 145 -13.32 -24.43 4.31
N PHE A 146 -13.08 -24.24 3.02
CA PHE A 146 -13.35 -25.26 2.00
C PHE A 146 -12.07 -25.97 1.59
N ASP A 147 -12.15 -27.28 1.38
CA ASP A 147 -11.00 -28.10 0.95
C ASP A 147 -10.75 -27.97 -0.56
N ASP A 148 -11.83 -27.92 -1.37
CA ASP A 148 -11.72 -27.83 -2.83
C ASP A 148 -11.41 -26.40 -3.30
N TYR A 149 -10.42 -26.28 -4.18
CA TYR A 149 -9.99 -24.98 -4.69
C TYR A 149 -11.03 -24.29 -5.58
N HIS A 150 -11.99 -25.01 -6.19
CA HIS A 150 -13.09 -24.37 -6.95
C HIS A 150 -14.06 -23.69 -6.00
N ASP A 151 -14.38 -24.31 -4.87
CA ASP A 151 -15.24 -23.72 -3.85
C ASP A 151 -14.53 -22.51 -3.22
N ARG A 152 -13.23 -22.63 -2.91
CA ARG A 152 -12.41 -21.48 -2.46
C ARG A 152 -12.44 -20.34 -3.46
N TYR A 153 -12.23 -20.63 -4.75
CA TYR A 153 -12.29 -19.63 -5.82
C TYR A 153 -13.68 -18.99 -5.91
N ALA A 154 -14.75 -19.76 -5.82
CA ALA A 154 -16.11 -19.22 -5.84
C ALA A 154 -16.35 -18.20 -4.72
N TRP A 155 -15.83 -18.45 -3.51
CA TRP A 155 -15.91 -17.50 -2.41
C TRP A 155 -15.01 -16.26 -2.62
N VAL A 156 -13.85 -16.41 -3.22
CA VAL A 156 -13.01 -15.28 -3.63
C VAL A 156 -13.78 -14.38 -4.61
N MET A 157 -14.44 -14.97 -5.60
CA MET A 157 -15.24 -14.22 -6.58
C MET A 157 -16.48 -13.56 -5.96
N LYS A 158 -17.12 -14.16 -4.95
CA LYS A 158 -18.17 -13.51 -4.15
C LYS A 158 -17.66 -12.24 -3.46
N GLY A 159 -16.46 -12.27 -2.89
CA GLY A 159 -15.84 -11.09 -2.30
C GLY A 159 -15.53 -9.99 -3.33
N ILE A 160 -15.02 -10.37 -4.50
CA ILE A 160 -14.78 -9.46 -5.63
C ILE A 160 -16.10 -8.82 -6.10
N GLU A 161 -17.16 -9.62 -6.26
CA GLU A 161 -18.47 -9.12 -6.68
C GLU A 161 -19.08 -8.17 -5.63
N PHE A 162 -18.88 -8.47 -4.34
CA PHE A 162 -19.31 -7.58 -3.27
C PHE A 162 -18.62 -6.21 -3.34
N LEU A 163 -17.31 -6.17 -3.64
CA LEU A 163 -16.59 -4.91 -3.89
C LEU A 163 -17.13 -4.17 -5.11
N ARG A 164 -17.48 -4.88 -6.19
CA ARG A 164 -18.08 -4.25 -7.38
C ARG A 164 -19.41 -3.57 -7.07
N GLN A 165 -20.24 -4.19 -6.24
CA GLN A 165 -21.49 -3.57 -5.75
C GLN A 165 -21.17 -2.31 -4.94
N GLY A 166 -20.17 -2.36 -4.07
CA GLY A 166 -19.70 -1.20 -3.33
C GLY A 166 -19.22 -0.05 -4.23
N ILE A 167 -18.50 -0.36 -5.29
CA ILE A 167 -18.03 0.62 -6.28
C ILE A 167 -19.21 1.26 -7.02
N ALA A 168 -20.21 0.48 -7.45
CA ALA A 168 -21.39 1.00 -8.13
C ALA A 168 -22.17 2.02 -7.28
N LEU A 169 -22.17 1.83 -5.95
CA LEU A 169 -22.80 2.72 -4.99
C LEU A 169 -21.89 3.88 -4.54
N ASN A 170 -20.57 3.81 -4.78
CA ASN A 170 -19.56 4.79 -4.33
C ASN A 170 -18.65 5.20 -5.48
N GLN A 171 -19.21 5.70 -6.56
CA GLN A 171 -18.51 6.00 -7.82
C GLN A 171 -17.37 7.03 -7.71
N ARG A 172 -17.29 7.79 -6.61
CA ARG A 172 -16.25 8.77 -6.33
C ARG A 172 -15.26 8.34 -5.24
N GLU A 173 -15.17 7.03 -4.96
CA GLU A 173 -14.26 6.50 -3.93
C GLU A 173 -13.12 5.69 -4.60
N PRO A 174 -11.97 6.32 -4.91
CA PRO A 174 -10.85 5.65 -5.58
C PRO A 174 -10.32 4.42 -4.83
N ARG A 175 -10.43 4.42 -3.50
CA ARG A 175 -9.95 3.31 -2.67
C ARG A 175 -10.68 2.00 -2.95
N LEU A 176 -11.99 2.02 -3.26
CA LEU A 176 -12.71 0.78 -3.60
C LEU A 176 -12.22 0.17 -4.90
N LEU A 177 -11.94 0.99 -5.92
CA LEU A 177 -11.31 0.52 -7.16
C LEU A 177 -9.90 -0.03 -6.92
N GLY A 178 -9.09 0.66 -6.11
CA GLY A 178 -7.78 0.17 -5.70
C GLY A 178 -7.87 -1.16 -4.94
N ARG A 179 -8.84 -1.30 -4.02
CA ARG A 179 -9.09 -2.57 -3.31
C ARG A 179 -9.53 -3.68 -4.25
N LEU A 180 -10.39 -3.40 -5.22
CA LEU A 180 -10.76 -4.36 -6.25
C LEU A 180 -9.53 -4.83 -7.04
N GLY A 181 -8.67 -3.90 -7.47
CA GLY A 181 -7.38 -4.21 -8.09
C GLY A 181 -6.51 -5.10 -7.20
N TRP A 182 -6.43 -4.78 -5.90
CA TRP A 182 -5.67 -5.57 -4.94
C TRP A 182 -6.20 -7.01 -4.80
N PHE A 183 -7.52 -7.21 -4.67
CA PHE A 183 -8.10 -8.55 -4.58
C PHE A 183 -7.85 -9.37 -5.85
N ILE A 184 -8.08 -8.79 -7.02
CA ILE A 184 -7.83 -9.46 -8.30
C ILE A 184 -6.34 -9.77 -8.48
N GLY A 185 -5.45 -8.84 -8.14
CA GLY A 185 -4.01 -9.05 -8.23
C GLY A 185 -3.52 -10.07 -7.20
N GLN A 186 -3.64 -9.73 -5.91
CA GLN A 186 -2.97 -10.46 -4.84
C GLN A 186 -3.66 -11.78 -4.49
N LYS A 187 -5.00 -11.79 -4.33
CA LYS A 187 -5.69 -13.02 -3.92
C LYS A 187 -5.71 -14.07 -5.03
N ILE A 188 -5.86 -13.66 -6.29
CA ILE A 188 -5.81 -14.59 -7.42
C ILE A 188 -4.37 -14.92 -7.82
N GLY A 189 -3.46 -13.93 -7.78
CA GLY A 189 -2.11 -14.07 -8.32
C GLY A 189 -1.04 -14.53 -7.34
N ARG A 190 -1.30 -14.55 -6.01
CA ARG A 190 -0.31 -14.90 -4.98
C ARG A 190 -0.78 -15.90 -3.92
N ALA A 191 -2.03 -16.37 -3.99
CA ALA A 191 -2.47 -17.46 -3.11
C ALA A 191 -1.66 -18.75 -3.38
N ASP A 192 -1.71 -19.69 -2.46
CA ASP A 192 -1.09 -21.02 -2.65
C ASP A 192 -1.63 -21.71 -3.89
N GLU A 193 -2.92 -21.50 -4.18
CA GLU A 193 -3.61 -22.01 -5.35
C GLU A 193 -3.48 -21.09 -6.59
N LYS A 194 -2.50 -20.17 -6.64
CA LYS A 194 -2.37 -19.17 -7.72
C LYS A 194 -2.46 -19.73 -9.14
N LYS A 195 -1.87 -20.90 -9.39
CA LYS A 195 -1.89 -21.56 -10.71
C LYS A 195 -3.31 -21.92 -11.13
N GLN A 196 -4.11 -22.48 -10.19
CA GLN A 196 -5.51 -22.84 -10.41
C GLN A 196 -6.38 -21.58 -10.52
N TYR A 197 -6.22 -20.64 -9.61
CA TYR A 197 -7.02 -19.40 -9.57
C TYR A 197 -6.82 -18.55 -10.81
N ARG A 198 -5.59 -18.35 -11.27
CA ARG A 198 -5.31 -17.61 -12.51
C ARG A 198 -5.94 -18.26 -13.72
N ARG A 199 -5.89 -19.60 -13.81
CA ARG A 199 -6.56 -20.35 -14.90
C ARG A 199 -8.07 -20.21 -14.85
N LEU A 200 -8.69 -20.37 -13.68
CA LEU A 200 -10.13 -20.18 -13.49
C LEU A 200 -10.55 -18.75 -13.82
N PHE A 201 -9.80 -17.76 -13.37
CA PHE A 201 -10.08 -16.35 -13.63
C PHE A 201 -10.02 -16.01 -15.14
N LYS A 202 -8.99 -16.48 -15.84
CA LYS A 202 -8.90 -16.29 -17.31
C LYS A 202 -10.10 -16.91 -18.06
N ALA A 203 -10.67 -18.00 -17.54
CA ALA A 203 -11.81 -18.72 -18.12
C ALA A 203 -13.18 -18.21 -17.64
N ASP A 204 -13.24 -17.26 -16.70
CA ASP A 204 -14.49 -16.73 -16.13
C ASP A 204 -15.17 -15.73 -17.08
N ASP A 205 -15.91 -16.25 -18.06
CA ASP A 205 -16.63 -15.43 -19.04
C ASP A 205 -17.64 -14.48 -18.35
N ASP A 206 -18.32 -14.95 -17.31
CA ASP A 206 -19.33 -14.16 -16.59
C ASP A 206 -18.72 -12.91 -15.95
N PHE A 207 -17.55 -13.05 -15.32
CA PHE A 207 -16.83 -11.92 -14.75
C PHE A 207 -16.38 -10.96 -15.85
N HIS A 208 -15.70 -11.47 -16.88
CA HIS A 208 -15.08 -10.62 -17.91
C HIS A 208 -16.12 -9.89 -18.75
N GLU A 209 -17.22 -10.53 -19.15
CA GLU A 209 -18.28 -9.89 -19.91
C GLU A 209 -19.01 -8.80 -19.12
N ARG A 210 -19.21 -8.99 -17.82
CA ARG A 210 -19.81 -7.97 -16.94
C ARG A 210 -18.87 -6.83 -16.58
N ASP A 211 -17.57 -7.09 -16.56
CA ASP A 211 -16.56 -6.09 -16.16
C ASP A 211 -16.12 -5.21 -17.34
N ARG A 212 -15.72 -5.83 -18.44
CA ARG A 212 -15.36 -5.18 -19.71
C ARG A 212 -15.61 -6.17 -20.87
N PRO A 213 -16.75 -6.06 -21.56
CA PRO A 213 -17.06 -6.93 -22.69
C PRO A 213 -15.95 -6.92 -23.77
N GLY A 214 -15.74 -8.05 -24.42
CA GLY A 214 -14.83 -8.18 -25.54
C GLY A 214 -13.34 -8.26 -25.19
N ARG A 215 -12.98 -8.52 -23.90
CA ARG A 215 -11.57 -8.84 -23.57
C ARG A 215 -11.10 -10.10 -24.28
N THR A 216 -9.95 -10.00 -24.92
CA THR A 216 -9.24 -11.18 -25.44
C THR A 216 -8.68 -12.04 -24.32
N LEU A 217 -8.41 -13.32 -24.59
CA LEU A 217 -7.90 -14.24 -23.56
C LEU A 217 -6.60 -13.76 -22.88
N PRO A 218 -5.60 -13.19 -23.59
CA PRO A 218 -4.43 -12.58 -22.94
C PRO A 218 -4.78 -11.41 -22.00
N GLU A 219 -5.75 -10.55 -22.36
CA GLU A 219 -6.19 -9.41 -21.53
C GLU A 219 -6.95 -9.83 -20.27
N ARG A 220 -7.39 -11.09 -20.18
CA ARG A 220 -8.07 -11.65 -19.01
C ARG A 220 -7.10 -12.06 -17.90
N ASP A 221 -5.82 -11.79 -18.04
CA ASP A 221 -4.85 -12.04 -16.97
C ASP A 221 -5.20 -11.20 -15.73
N ASN A 222 -5.17 -11.82 -14.56
CA ASN A 222 -5.57 -11.17 -13.31
C ASN A 222 -4.74 -9.92 -13.00
N TRP A 223 -3.43 -9.92 -13.31
CA TRP A 223 -2.57 -8.77 -13.09
C TRP A 223 -2.89 -7.61 -14.04
N LEU A 224 -3.21 -7.91 -15.31
CA LEU A 224 -3.64 -6.89 -16.27
C LEU A 224 -4.99 -6.29 -15.88
N VAL A 225 -5.94 -7.12 -15.45
CA VAL A 225 -7.23 -6.63 -14.95
C VAL A 225 -7.06 -5.82 -13.66
N ALA A 226 -6.20 -6.25 -12.73
CA ALA A 226 -5.87 -5.48 -11.54
C ALA A 226 -5.27 -4.11 -11.89
N ARG A 227 -4.34 -4.07 -12.86
CA ARG A 227 -3.75 -2.82 -13.36
C ARG A 227 -4.82 -1.87 -13.90
N GLU A 228 -5.81 -2.37 -14.67
CA GLU A 228 -6.93 -1.55 -15.14
C GLU A 228 -7.70 -0.90 -13.98
N LYS A 229 -7.95 -1.64 -12.90
CA LYS A 229 -8.65 -1.11 -11.72
C LYS A 229 -7.84 -0.03 -11.01
N TYR A 230 -6.53 -0.23 -10.87
CA TYR A 230 -5.65 0.79 -10.29
C TYR A 230 -5.55 2.05 -11.16
N LEU A 231 -5.46 1.90 -12.49
CA LEU A 231 -5.47 3.04 -13.41
C LEU A 231 -6.80 3.81 -13.35
N ALA A 232 -7.94 3.10 -13.28
CA ALA A 232 -9.25 3.73 -13.10
C ALA A 232 -9.34 4.47 -11.76
N ALA A 233 -8.77 3.90 -10.68
CA ALA A 233 -8.68 4.56 -9.39
C ALA A 233 -7.85 5.86 -9.46
N GLN A 234 -6.72 5.83 -10.17
CA GLN A 234 -5.88 7.01 -10.37
C GLN A 234 -6.59 8.09 -11.20
N GLN A 235 -7.26 7.71 -12.27
CA GLN A 235 -8.06 8.65 -13.09
C GLN A 235 -9.14 9.33 -12.26
N LEU A 236 -9.79 8.59 -11.35
CA LEU A 236 -10.81 9.15 -10.47
C LEU A 236 -10.20 10.14 -9.47
N ALA A 237 -9.03 9.84 -8.91
CA ALA A 237 -8.29 10.76 -8.04
C ALA A 237 -7.84 12.02 -8.80
N ASP A 238 -7.36 11.87 -10.03
CA ASP A 238 -6.96 12.98 -10.92
C ASP A 238 -8.13 13.88 -11.30
N ALA A 239 -9.33 13.31 -11.39
CA ALA A 239 -10.59 14.05 -11.57
C ALA A 239 -11.08 14.76 -10.29
N GLY A 240 -10.28 14.78 -9.21
CA GLY A 240 -10.55 15.48 -7.96
C GLY A 240 -11.34 14.69 -6.94
N ALA A 241 -11.42 13.35 -7.05
CA ALA A 241 -11.92 12.54 -5.96
C ALA A 241 -10.90 12.51 -4.80
N PRO A 242 -11.36 12.57 -3.52
CA PRO A 242 -10.43 12.66 -2.40
C PRO A 242 -9.62 11.36 -2.24
N LEU A 243 -8.31 11.46 -2.31
CA LEU A 243 -7.40 10.37 -2.05
C LEU A 243 -7.12 10.27 -0.55
N LYS A 244 -7.69 9.25 0.11
CA LYS A 244 -7.55 9.00 1.56
C LYS A 244 -6.59 7.84 1.84
N THR A 245 -5.48 7.80 1.12
CA THR A 245 -4.40 6.82 1.25
C THR A 245 -3.07 7.48 0.89
N THR A 246 -1.95 6.80 1.16
CA THR A 246 -0.61 7.30 0.86
C THR A 246 -0.40 7.42 -0.66
N PRO A 247 -0.25 8.64 -1.21
CA PRO A 247 -0.14 8.84 -2.66
C PRO A 247 1.03 8.06 -3.29
N LEU A 248 2.17 8.00 -2.58
CA LEU A 248 3.36 7.29 -3.03
C LEU A 248 3.07 5.83 -3.40
N ILE A 249 2.44 5.08 -2.48
CA ILE A 249 2.08 3.68 -2.70
C ILE A 249 0.94 3.54 -3.71
N PHE A 250 -0.10 4.37 -3.59
CA PHE A 250 -1.24 4.34 -4.51
C PHE A 250 -0.83 4.49 -5.98
N HIS A 251 0.14 5.37 -6.26
CA HIS A 251 0.62 5.59 -7.62
C HIS A 251 1.64 4.57 -8.11
N SER A 252 2.24 3.75 -7.22
CA SER A 252 3.13 2.65 -7.63
C SER A 252 2.38 1.39 -8.09
N GLU A 253 1.11 1.23 -7.73
CA GLU A 253 0.36 -0.01 -7.95
C GLU A 253 0.26 -0.46 -9.42
N PRO A 254 0.01 0.41 -10.43
CA PRO A 254 0.01 -0.03 -11.84
C PRO A 254 1.35 -0.59 -12.29
N MET A 255 2.46 0.02 -11.85
CA MET A 255 3.82 -0.47 -12.11
C MET A 255 4.03 -1.84 -11.46
N MET A 256 3.72 -1.97 -10.18
CA MET A 256 3.89 -3.24 -9.46
C MET A 256 3.04 -4.36 -10.04
N THR A 257 1.82 -4.07 -10.51
CA THR A 257 0.99 -5.07 -11.19
C THR A 257 1.55 -5.48 -12.55
N ALA A 258 2.15 -4.56 -13.31
CA ALA A 258 2.80 -4.88 -14.58
C ALA A 258 4.05 -5.77 -14.38
N ILE A 259 4.86 -5.49 -13.35
CA ILE A 259 5.99 -6.34 -12.95
C ILE A 259 5.50 -7.74 -12.54
N ASN A 260 4.45 -7.80 -11.71
CA ASN A 260 3.88 -9.08 -11.29
C ASN A 260 3.29 -9.86 -12.47
N TYR A 261 2.73 -9.19 -13.47
CA TYR A 261 2.28 -9.82 -14.72
C TYR A 261 3.44 -10.48 -15.45
N ALA A 262 4.54 -9.74 -15.70
CA ALA A 262 5.71 -10.27 -16.39
C ALA A 262 6.28 -11.50 -15.67
N ARG A 263 6.48 -11.42 -14.36
CA ARG A 263 6.95 -12.55 -13.54
C ARG A 263 5.99 -13.74 -13.57
N ALA A 264 4.68 -13.49 -13.50
CA ALA A 264 3.69 -14.55 -13.46
C ALA A 264 3.60 -15.35 -14.77
N ILE A 265 3.76 -14.73 -15.94
CA ILE A 265 3.78 -15.45 -17.21
C ILE A 265 5.08 -16.24 -17.40
N GLU A 266 6.22 -15.74 -16.90
CA GLU A 266 7.48 -16.48 -16.88
C GLU A 266 7.37 -17.73 -15.96
N GLU A 267 6.74 -17.62 -14.79
CA GLU A 267 6.43 -18.76 -13.93
C GLU A 267 5.51 -19.79 -14.64
N GLU A 268 4.63 -19.34 -15.52
CA GLU A 268 3.78 -20.20 -16.37
C GLU A 268 4.53 -20.80 -17.56
N GLY A 269 5.79 -20.42 -17.79
CA GLY A 269 6.63 -20.91 -18.89
C GLY A 269 6.43 -20.14 -20.20
N VAL A 270 5.95 -18.90 -20.15
CA VAL A 270 5.76 -18.04 -21.31
C VAL A 270 6.95 -17.09 -21.42
N PHE A 271 7.75 -17.26 -22.46
CA PHE A 271 9.00 -16.52 -22.70
C PHE A 271 9.00 -15.84 -24.09
N GLY A 272 10.18 -15.42 -24.56
CA GLY A 272 10.38 -14.80 -25.86
C GLY A 272 9.75 -13.40 -25.94
N GLU A 273 9.13 -13.07 -27.07
CA GLU A 273 8.55 -11.73 -27.31
C GLU A 273 7.41 -11.40 -26.31
N THR A 274 6.63 -12.39 -25.88
CA THR A 274 5.54 -12.16 -24.92
C THR A 274 6.07 -11.71 -23.56
N ALA A 275 7.12 -12.35 -23.04
CA ALA A 275 7.76 -11.94 -21.79
C ALA A 275 8.44 -10.57 -21.97
N ARG A 276 9.12 -10.36 -23.09
CA ARG A 276 9.73 -9.07 -23.43
C ARG A 276 8.71 -7.93 -23.46
N ASP A 277 7.54 -8.14 -24.07
CA ASP A 277 6.48 -7.12 -24.13
C ASP A 277 5.84 -6.88 -22.75
N ALA A 278 5.74 -7.90 -21.92
CA ALA A 278 5.30 -7.73 -20.53
C ALA A 278 6.29 -6.87 -19.71
N TRP A 279 7.59 -7.09 -19.88
CA TRP A 279 8.61 -6.26 -19.23
C TRP A 279 8.70 -4.84 -19.81
N LYS A 280 8.45 -4.65 -21.13
CA LYS A 280 8.28 -3.31 -21.71
C LYS A 280 7.10 -2.57 -21.09
N LEU A 281 5.96 -3.25 -20.88
CA LEU A 281 4.81 -2.67 -20.18
C LEU A 281 5.18 -2.25 -18.76
N ALA A 282 5.91 -3.09 -18.02
CA ALA A 282 6.41 -2.74 -16.69
C ALA A 282 7.31 -1.49 -16.73
N GLY A 283 8.23 -1.40 -17.70
CA GLY A 283 9.08 -0.23 -17.92
C GLY A 283 8.31 1.04 -18.29
N GLU A 284 7.20 0.92 -19.04
CA GLU A 284 6.31 2.05 -19.33
C GLU A 284 5.59 2.56 -18.09
N GLU A 285 5.06 1.66 -17.25
CA GLU A 285 4.43 2.04 -15.99
C GLU A 285 5.46 2.63 -15.01
N MET A 286 6.69 2.09 -14.98
CA MET A 286 7.78 2.66 -14.19
C MET A 286 8.10 4.10 -14.63
N ARG A 287 8.16 4.37 -15.94
CA ARG A 287 8.34 5.74 -16.45
C ARG A 287 7.19 6.67 -16.07
N ARG A 288 5.93 6.20 -16.19
CA ARG A 288 4.74 6.98 -15.77
C ARG A 288 4.82 7.33 -14.28
N TYR A 289 5.17 6.35 -13.44
CA TYR A 289 5.33 6.56 -12.00
C TYR A 289 6.47 7.53 -11.70
N SER A 290 7.60 7.45 -12.40
CA SER A 290 8.79 8.28 -12.17
C SER A 290 8.54 9.78 -12.42
N ILE A 291 7.70 10.13 -13.40
CA ILE A 291 7.36 11.51 -13.75
C ILE A 291 6.10 12.03 -13.06
N ARG A 292 5.39 11.15 -12.34
CA ARG A 292 4.18 11.51 -11.61
C ARG A 292 4.48 12.48 -10.49
N GLU A 293 3.68 13.55 -10.39
CA GLU A 293 3.73 14.46 -9.25
C GLU A 293 3.09 13.79 -8.03
N ILE A 294 3.86 13.70 -6.95
CA ILE A 294 3.47 13.05 -5.70
C ILE A 294 3.51 14.11 -4.59
N PRO A 295 2.39 14.42 -3.94
CA PRO A 295 2.37 15.30 -2.79
C PRO A 295 3.11 14.66 -1.61
N THR A 296 3.87 15.48 -0.89
CA THR A 296 4.62 15.03 0.29
C THR A 296 4.06 15.65 1.57
N SER A 297 4.50 15.14 2.72
CA SER A 297 4.19 15.71 4.04
C SER A 297 4.86 17.07 4.29
N TRP A 298 5.80 17.46 3.44
CA TRP A 298 6.48 18.78 3.50
C TRP A 298 5.84 19.83 2.59
N GLU A 299 4.63 19.58 2.06
CA GLU A 299 3.91 20.46 1.15
C GLU A 299 4.64 20.76 -0.18
N VAL A 300 5.79 20.12 -0.43
CA VAL A 300 6.54 20.20 -1.68
C VAL A 300 6.21 18.97 -2.52
N PRO A 301 5.53 19.12 -3.67
CA PRO A 301 5.31 18.00 -4.56
C PRO A 301 6.61 17.57 -5.22
N ILE A 302 6.82 16.27 -5.34
CA ILE A 302 8.03 15.67 -5.93
C ILE A 302 7.69 14.79 -7.13
N ARG A 303 8.69 14.58 -7.98
CA ARG A 303 8.69 13.54 -9.02
C ARG A 303 9.91 12.66 -8.82
N LEU A 304 9.69 11.37 -8.62
CA LEU A 304 10.78 10.45 -8.25
C LEU A 304 11.90 10.40 -9.29
N GLY A 305 11.58 10.59 -10.58
CA GLY A 305 12.56 10.62 -11.66
C GLY A 305 13.47 11.85 -11.70
N LEU A 306 13.22 12.90 -10.90
CA LEU A 306 13.95 14.16 -11.00
C LEU A 306 15.15 14.31 -10.04
N LYS A 307 15.47 13.31 -9.21
CA LYS A 307 16.58 13.37 -8.24
C LYS A 307 17.88 13.84 -8.89
N GLU A 308 18.29 13.18 -9.96
CA GLU A 308 19.55 13.44 -10.66
C GLU A 308 19.56 14.85 -11.31
N ALA A 309 18.38 15.29 -11.79
CA ALA A 309 18.23 16.62 -12.37
C ALA A 309 18.34 17.74 -11.30
N GLU A 310 17.75 17.52 -10.10
CA GLU A 310 17.86 18.47 -8.99
C GLU A 310 19.29 18.53 -8.43
N LEU A 311 19.99 17.40 -8.29
CA LEU A 311 21.39 17.37 -7.92
C LEU A 311 22.28 18.11 -8.94
N ALA A 312 22.03 17.89 -10.24
CA ALA A 312 22.74 18.59 -11.30
C ALA A 312 22.43 20.10 -11.29
N ARG A 313 21.19 20.50 -10.96
CA ARG A 313 20.79 21.90 -10.77
C ARG A 313 21.56 22.52 -9.61
N ALA A 314 21.59 21.85 -8.45
CA ALA A 314 22.35 22.31 -7.29
C ALA A 314 23.85 22.46 -7.62
N GLY A 315 24.45 21.49 -8.33
CA GLY A 315 25.84 21.56 -8.76
C GLY A 315 26.16 22.73 -9.71
N ARG A 316 25.27 23.03 -10.67
CA ARG A 316 25.43 24.22 -11.54
C ARG A 316 25.39 25.52 -10.74
N ILE A 317 24.47 25.62 -9.78
CA ILE A 317 24.37 26.81 -8.92
C ILE A 317 25.61 26.94 -8.04
N VAL A 318 26.16 25.84 -7.52
CA VAL A 318 27.44 25.87 -6.79
C VAL A 318 28.57 26.42 -7.67
N ALA A 319 28.65 25.99 -8.93
CA ALA A 319 29.66 26.53 -9.86
C ALA A 319 29.48 28.05 -10.11
N GLU A 320 28.25 28.55 -10.21
CA GLU A 320 27.97 29.99 -10.29
C GLU A 320 28.39 30.73 -9.01
N LEU A 321 28.13 30.14 -7.84
CA LEU A 321 28.53 30.73 -6.55
C LEU A 321 30.05 30.76 -6.39
N GLU A 322 30.77 29.74 -6.84
CA GLU A 322 32.24 29.71 -6.86
C GLU A 322 32.82 30.81 -7.81
N GLN A 323 32.18 31.01 -8.95
CA GLN A 323 32.60 32.11 -9.86
C GLN A 323 32.31 33.50 -9.25
N LEU A 324 31.20 33.66 -8.53
CA LEU A 324 30.81 34.93 -7.91
C LEU A 324 31.63 35.27 -6.67
N LEU A 325 32.02 34.22 -5.89
CA LEU A 325 32.73 34.31 -4.61
C LEU A 325 33.93 33.35 -4.56
N PRO A 326 34.95 33.54 -5.39
CA PRO A 326 36.06 32.60 -5.53
C PRO A 326 36.76 32.31 -4.19
N GLY A 327 36.86 31.02 -3.82
CA GLY A 327 37.53 30.57 -2.60
C GLY A 327 36.86 30.97 -1.27
N ALA A 328 35.73 31.66 -1.29
CA ALA A 328 35.06 32.11 -0.07
C ALA A 328 34.54 30.94 0.79
N PHE A 329 34.10 29.85 0.16
CA PHE A 329 33.65 28.65 0.87
C PHE A 329 34.79 27.99 1.65
N GLN A 330 35.96 27.81 1.01
CA GLN A 330 37.14 27.25 1.63
C GLN A 330 37.69 28.16 2.74
N ALA A 331 37.71 29.48 2.51
CA ALA A 331 38.17 30.44 3.52
C ALA A 331 37.27 30.41 4.78
N LEU A 332 35.94 30.26 4.63
CA LEU A 332 35.03 30.08 5.76
C LEU A 332 35.26 28.75 6.48
N ALA A 333 35.45 27.66 5.73
CA ALA A 333 35.73 26.35 6.29
C ALA A 333 37.05 26.33 7.10
N GLU A 334 38.12 26.94 6.57
CA GLU A 334 39.41 27.07 7.26
C GLU A 334 39.29 27.91 8.54
N ARG A 335 38.56 29.03 8.50
CA ARG A 335 38.29 29.85 9.70
C ARG A 335 37.57 29.05 10.78
N LYS A 336 36.56 28.30 10.41
CA LYS A 336 35.81 27.46 11.36
C LYS A 336 36.69 26.33 11.93
N ARG A 337 37.53 25.71 11.10
CA ARG A 337 38.50 24.70 11.55
C ARG A 337 39.52 25.26 12.50
N ALA A 338 40.05 26.46 12.22
CA ALA A 338 40.98 27.15 13.09
C ALA A 338 40.37 27.50 14.46
N ALA A 339 39.08 27.79 14.51
CA ALA A 339 38.34 28.16 15.71
C ALA A 339 38.04 26.98 16.66
N LEU A 340 38.23 25.71 16.21
CA LEU A 340 38.02 24.55 17.08
C LEU A 340 39.04 24.49 18.21
N SER A 341 38.60 24.09 19.40
CA SER A 341 39.49 23.84 20.53
C SER A 341 40.43 22.64 20.28
N ALA A 342 41.49 22.55 21.02
CA ALA A 342 42.41 21.42 20.95
C ALA A 342 41.73 20.09 21.28
N GLU A 343 40.78 20.09 22.22
CA GLU A 343 40.00 18.94 22.64
C GLU A 343 39.04 18.48 21.53
N GLN A 344 38.37 19.44 20.85
CA GLN A 344 37.51 19.14 19.70
C GLN A 344 38.31 18.53 18.53
N LYS A 345 39.50 19.07 18.24
CA LYS A 345 40.39 18.51 17.19
C LYS A 345 40.83 17.09 17.53
N ALA A 346 41.26 16.84 18.76
CA ALA A 346 41.65 15.52 19.23
C ALA A 346 40.48 14.52 19.18
N ALA A 347 39.28 14.94 19.52
CA ALA A 347 38.07 14.11 19.43
C ALA A 347 37.71 13.72 18.00
N LEU A 348 37.90 14.64 17.01
CA LEU A 348 37.70 14.34 15.58
C LEU A 348 38.73 13.38 15.00
N GLU A 349 40.00 13.45 15.49
CA GLU A 349 41.08 12.57 15.06
C GLU A 349 40.98 11.16 15.64
N THR A 350 40.25 11.00 16.77
CA THR A 350 40.00 9.68 17.37
C THR A 350 38.97 8.91 16.53
N PRO A 351 39.25 7.65 16.12
CA PRO A 351 38.25 6.83 15.40
C PRO A 351 36.95 6.71 16.17
N PRO A 352 35.78 6.72 15.50
CA PRO A 352 34.47 6.70 16.18
C PRO A 352 34.29 5.55 17.17
N ILE A 353 34.88 4.37 16.87
CA ILE A 353 34.79 3.17 17.72
C ILE A 353 35.60 3.29 19.02
N ASP A 354 36.62 4.15 19.02
CA ASP A 354 37.55 4.33 20.15
C ASP A 354 37.18 5.56 21.01
N ARG A 355 36.16 6.35 20.63
CA ARG A 355 35.75 7.55 21.34
C ARG A 355 35.08 7.22 22.64
N THR A 356 35.47 7.89 23.71
CA THR A 356 34.71 7.94 24.95
C THR A 356 33.43 8.75 24.76
N GLU A 357 32.45 8.64 25.68
CA GLU A 357 31.22 9.38 25.62
C GLU A 357 31.44 10.91 25.53
N SER A 358 32.40 11.43 26.31
CA SER A 358 32.77 12.85 26.26
C SER A 358 33.41 13.23 24.92
N GLN A 359 34.25 12.37 24.34
CA GLN A 359 34.82 12.59 23.01
C GLN A 359 33.77 12.49 21.90
N GLN A 360 32.75 11.64 22.02
CA GLN A 360 31.62 11.61 21.09
C GLN A 360 30.84 12.93 21.10
N ALA A 361 30.56 13.49 22.27
CA ALA A 361 29.89 14.78 22.42
C ALA A 361 30.74 15.93 21.85
N LEU A 362 32.04 15.94 22.12
CA LEU A 362 32.99 16.94 21.57
C LEU A 362 33.11 16.81 20.05
N ALA A 363 33.21 15.62 19.49
CA ALA A 363 33.23 15.39 18.06
C ALA A 363 31.93 15.85 17.35
N ALA A 364 30.77 15.52 17.90
CA ALA A 364 29.49 15.99 17.38
C ALA A 364 29.38 17.52 17.40
N SER A 365 29.83 18.17 18.49
CA SER A 365 29.88 19.64 18.61
C SER A 365 30.85 20.23 17.57
N ALA A 366 31.99 19.59 17.34
CA ALA A 366 32.99 20.02 16.37
C ALA A 366 32.48 19.88 14.93
N GLU A 367 31.82 18.77 14.60
CA GLU A 367 31.18 18.53 13.29
C GLU A 367 30.13 19.59 13.00
N GLN A 368 29.29 19.93 13.99
CA GLN A 368 28.32 21.02 13.86
C GLN A 368 28.99 22.38 13.65
N ALA A 369 30.07 22.68 14.38
CA ALA A 369 30.82 23.90 14.24
C ALA A 369 31.51 24.02 12.87
N LEU A 370 31.96 22.90 12.30
CA LEU A 370 32.62 22.82 10.98
C LEU A 370 31.63 22.92 9.82
N ALA A 371 30.34 22.70 10.04
CA ALA A 371 29.35 22.76 8.97
C ALA A 371 29.38 24.13 8.28
N VAL A 372 29.60 24.12 6.97
CA VAL A 372 29.59 25.29 6.09
C VAL A 372 28.49 25.13 5.06
N SER A 373 27.73 26.18 4.83
CA SER A 373 26.73 26.23 3.76
C SER A 373 26.96 27.44 2.87
N TRP A 374 26.52 27.38 1.65
CA TRP A 374 26.54 28.54 0.75
C TRP A 374 25.69 29.69 1.27
N SER A 375 24.66 29.43 2.06
CA SER A 375 23.88 30.48 2.74
C SER A 375 24.73 31.28 3.73
N MET A 376 25.65 30.62 4.47
CA MET A 376 26.59 31.30 5.36
C MET A 376 27.61 32.12 4.58
N VAL A 377 28.16 31.57 3.50
CA VAL A 377 29.11 32.29 2.62
C VAL A 377 28.45 33.50 2.00
N ALA A 378 27.23 33.38 1.49
CA ALA A 378 26.47 34.46 0.89
C ALA A 378 26.11 35.58 1.88
N ALA A 379 25.91 35.25 3.16
CA ALA A 379 25.66 36.26 4.21
C ALA A 379 26.87 37.16 4.44
N GLU A 380 28.08 36.65 4.26
CA GLU A 380 29.35 37.40 4.40
C GLU A 380 29.83 38.03 3.09
N ALA A 381 29.12 37.84 1.97
CA ALA A 381 29.52 38.36 0.67
C ALA A 381 29.61 39.89 0.61
N PRO A 382 30.49 40.46 -0.22
CA PRO A 382 30.56 41.91 -0.44
C PRO A 382 29.24 42.51 -0.92
N GLY A 383 28.93 43.76 -0.51
CA GLY A 383 27.68 44.44 -0.78
C GLY A 383 27.18 44.33 -2.24
N PRO A 384 28.02 44.60 -3.25
CA PRO A 384 27.59 44.59 -4.66
C PRO A 384 27.08 43.24 -5.18
N VAL A 385 27.54 42.11 -4.60
CA VAL A 385 27.20 40.74 -5.05
C VAL A 385 26.35 39.97 -4.05
N ARG A 386 26.13 40.51 -2.86
CA ARG A 386 25.48 39.82 -1.73
C ARG A 386 24.08 39.34 -2.05
N ASP A 387 23.25 40.18 -2.67
CA ASP A 387 21.86 39.78 -2.95
C ASP A 387 21.79 38.69 -4.01
N ARG A 388 22.66 38.74 -5.02
CA ARG A 388 22.79 37.65 -6.01
C ARG A 388 23.29 36.35 -5.36
N ALA A 389 24.29 36.45 -4.49
CA ALA A 389 24.84 35.28 -3.77
C ALA A 389 23.78 34.65 -2.86
N LYS A 390 22.99 35.45 -2.14
CA LYS A 390 21.90 34.94 -1.28
C LYS A 390 20.82 34.25 -2.10
N GLU A 391 20.43 34.81 -3.24
CA GLU A 391 19.43 34.17 -4.11
C GLU A 391 19.93 32.84 -4.69
N LEU A 392 21.17 32.79 -5.16
CA LEU A 392 21.80 31.56 -5.63
C LEU A 392 21.91 30.52 -4.51
N ALA A 393 22.35 30.91 -3.31
CA ALA A 393 22.44 30.00 -2.17
C ALA A 393 21.07 29.45 -1.74
N ARG A 394 20.00 30.25 -1.81
CA ARG A 394 18.62 29.82 -1.58
C ARG A 394 18.18 28.78 -2.62
N GLN A 395 18.43 29.05 -3.90
CA GLN A 395 18.09 28.12 -4.98
C GLN A 395 18.88 26.81 -4.91
N GLN A 396 20.15 26.86 -4.50
CA GLN A 396 20.99 25.68 -4.28
C GLN A 396 20.43 24.82 -3.14
N LEU A 397 20.10 25.45 -2.01
CA LEU A 397 19.52 24.76 -0.87
C LEU A 397 18.18 24.10 -1.24
N GLU A 398 17.30 24.81 -1.92
CA GLU A 398 16.01 24.31 -2.40
C GLU A 398 16.18 23.07 -3.31
N ALA A 399 17.11 23.13 -4.27
CA ALA A 399 17.38 22.00 -5.16
C ALA A 399 17.95 20.78 -4.39
N GLN A 400 18.86 21.03 -3.44
CA GLN A 400 19.45 19.98 -2.60
C GLN A 400 18.37 19.34 -1.70
N GLU A 401 17.57 20.13 -1.00
CA GLU A 401 16.48 19.65 -0.14
C GLU A 401 15.45 18.84 -0.94
N THR A 402 15.10 19.30 -2.15
CA THR A 402 14.21 18.56 -3.04
C THR A 402 14.81 17.20 -3.42
N ALA A 403 16.08 17.14 -3.78
CA ALA A 403 16.77 15.89 -4.09
C ALA A 403 16.82 14.93 -2.87
N ASP A 404 17.05 15.48 -1.68
CA ASP A 404 17.07 14.71 -0.43
C ASP A 404 15.68 14.15 -0.08
N ILE A 405 14.62 14.92 -0.27
CA ILE A 405 13.24 14.46 -0.13
C ILE A 405 12.97 13.33 -1.13
N ILE A 406 13.30 13.52 -2.41
CA ILE A 406 13.14 12.47 -3.43
C ILE A 406 13.90 11.21 -3.04
N SER A 407 15.13 11.31 -2.52
CA SER A 407 15.92 10.16 -2.08
C SER A 407 15.20 9.34 -1.02
N ARG A 408 14.66 9.99 0.02
CA ARG A 408 13.89 9.30 1.08
C ARG A 408 12.65 8.60 0.54
N TYR A 409 11.94 9.24 -0.40
CA TYR A 409 10.74 8.63 -1.00
C TYR A 409 11.10 7.48 -1.94
N ARG A 410 12.24 7.54 -2.67
CA ARG A 410 12.76 6.43 -3.47
C ARG A 410 13.11 5.22 -2.61
N GLU A 411 13.72 5.43 -1.44
CA GLU A 411 14.05 4.36 -0.49
C GLU A 411 12.80 3.61 0.00
N ILE A 412 11.71 4.34 0.34
CA ILE A 412 10.45 3.74 0.83
C ILE A 412 9.87 2.72 -0.17
N VAL A 413 9.99 2.99 -1.47
CA VAL A 413 9.40 2.16 -2.53
C VAL A 413 10.43 1.35 -3.32
N ASN A 414 11.66 1.32 -2.87
CA ASN A 414 12.78 0.66 -3.56
C ASN A 414 12.86 1.04 -5.06
N PHE A 415 12.68 2.35 -5.35
CA PHE A 415 12.50 2.88 -6.69
C PHE A 415 13.66 2.54 -7.63
N ASP A 416 14.91 2.72 -7.16
CA ASP A 416 16.10 2.53 -8.00
C ASP A 416 16.27 1.06 -8.41
N TYR A 417 15.92 0.13 -7.51
CA TYR A 417 15.89 -1.30 -7.83
C TYR A 417 14.84 -1.62 -8.89
N TRP A 418 13.58 -1.20 -8.69
CA TRP A 418 12.51 -1.53 -9.63
C TRP A 418 12.74 -0.91 -11.01
N ARG A 419 13.33 0.30 -11.06
CA ARG A 419 13.73 0.93 -12.31
C ARG A 419 14.79 0.08 -13.03
N ALA A 420 15.87 -0.26 -12.30
CA ALA A 420 16.94 -1.08 -12.86
C ALA A 420 16.44 -2.48 -13.27
N ALA A 421 15.55 -3.09 -12.50
CA ALA A 421 14.94 -4.37 -12.84
C ALA A 421 14.13 -4.29 -14.14
N CYS A 422 13.25 -3.29 -14.30
CA CYS A 422 12.49 -3.11 -15.55
C CYS A 422 13.40 -2.86 -16.76
N GLU A 423 14.51 -2.12 -16.58
CA GLU A 423 15.49 -1.85 -17.65
C GLU A 423 16.32 -3.10 -18.00
N THR A 424 16.57 -3.96 -17.02
CA THR A 424 17.41 -5.16 -17.16
C THR A 424 16.63 -6.34 -17.70
N GLU A 425 15.43 -6.63 -17.15
CA GLU A 425 14.65 -7.82 -17.47
C GLU A 425 14.11 -7.84 -18.92
N VAL A 426 14.05 -6.69 -19.58
CA VAL A 426 13.70 -6.60 -21.02
C VAL A 426 14.84 -7.04 -21.94
N THR A 427 16.06 -7.18 -21.43
CA THR A 427 17.26 -7.51 -22.19
C THR A 427 17.33 -9.00 -22.55
N GLU A 428 17.99 -9.32 -23.67
CA GLU A 428 18.16 -10.71 -24.12
C GLU A 428 18.86 -11.61 -23.09
N PRO A 429 19.94 -11.17 -22.42
CA PRO A 429 20.54 -11.99 -21.36
C PRO A 429 19.59 -12.32 -20.21
N ALA A 430 18.79 -11.35 -19.74
CA ALA A 430 17.84 -11.57 -18.65
C ALA A 430 16.72 -12.55 -19.04
N LEU A 431 16.12 -12.37 -20.22
CA LEU A 431 15.10 -13.28 -20.74
C LEU A 431 15.65 -14.70 -20.87
N ARG A 432 16.85 -14.86 -21.43
CA ARG A 432 17.53 -16.16 -21.56
C ARG A 432 17.83 -16.77 -20.19
N ALA A 433 18.26 -15.97 -19.23
CA ALA A 433 18.55 -16.43 -17.87
C ALA A 433 17.30 -17.00 -17.19
N ARG A 434 16.17 -16.31 -17.30
CA ARG A 434 14.87 -16.73 -16.75
C ARG A 434 14.33 -17.97 -17.44
N GLU A 435 14.34 -18.00 -18.78
CA GLU A 435 13.90 -19.16 -19.56
C GLU A 435 14.72 -20.40 -19.24
N SER A 436 16.06 -20.27 -19.19
CA SER A 436 16.94 -21.38 -18.88
C SER A 436 16.75 -21.88 -17.44
N ALA A 437 16.51 -20.98 -16.46
CA ALA A 437 16.20 -21.36 -15.10
C ALA A 437 14.89 -22.17 -15.01
N TRP A 438 13.84 -21.68 -15.67
CA TRP A 438 12.56 -22.38 -15.73
C TRP A 438 12.68 -23.77 -16.39
N LEU A 439 13.41 -23.84 -17.51
CA LEU A 439 13.69 -25.11 -18.18
C LEU A 439 14.45 -26.09 -17.27
N ALA A 440 15.44 -25.59 -16.53
CA ALA A 440 16.22 -26.39 -15.59
C ALA A 440 15.33 -27.03 -14.52
N GLU A 441 14.41 -26.26 -13.94
CA GLU A 441 13.45 -26.76 -12.97
C GLU A 441 12.52 -27.83 -13.56
N ARG A 442 12.01 -27.61 -14.78
CA ARG A 442 11.17 -28.59 -15.50
C ARG A 442 11.90 -29.88 -15.81
N GLU A 443 13.16 -29.79 -16.27
CA GLU A 443 13.98 -30.98 -16.52
C GLU A 443 14.29 -31.74 -15.23
N PHE A 444 14.49 -31.02 -14.12
CA PHE A 444 14.68 -31.62 -12.80
C PHE A 444 13.42 -32.33 -12.30
N GLU A 445 12.25 -31.70 -12.39
CA GLU A 445 10.95 -32.29 -12.05
C GLU A 445 10.67 -33.58 -12.86
N ASN A 446 11.14 -33.63 -14.10
CA ASN A 446 11.02 -34.78 -14.98
C ASN A 446 12.15 -35.83 -14.82
N ALA A 447 12.99 -35.68 -13.79
CA ALA A 447 14.15 -36.51 -13.51
C ALA A 447 15.18 -36.61 -14.66
N ARG A 448 15.24 -35.60 -15.54
CA ARG A 448 16.21 -35.49 -16.63
C ARG A 448 17.43 -34.70 -16.17
N LEU A 449 18.19 -35.24 -15.22
CA LEU A 449 19.19 -34.53 -14.47
C LEU A 449 20.30 -33.89 -15.31
N GLN A 450 20.78 -34.56 -16.38
CA GLN A 450 21.81 -33.99 -17.26
C GLN A 450 21.31 -32.76 -18.04
N ASN A 451 20.03 -32.79 -18.47
CA ASN A 451 19.41 -31.64 -19.13
C ASN A 451 19.21 -30.49 -18.12
N ALA A 452 18.74 -30.81 -16.92
CA ALA A 452 18.58 -29.84 -15.84
C ALA A 452 19.90 -29.13 -15.52
N LYS A 453 21.00 -29.91 -15.33
CA LYS A 453 22.35 -29.37 -15.12
C LYS A 453 22.73 -28.38 -16.22
N LYS A 454 22.63 -28.78 -17.47
CA LYS A 454 22.99 -27.94 -18.63
C LYS A 454 22.18 -26.65 -18.65
N ALA A 455 20.87 -26.71 -18.38
CA ALA A 455 20.00 -25.54 -18.37
C ALA A 455 20.33 -24.59 -17.21
N PHE A 456 20.65 -25.09 -15.99
CA PHE A 456 21.14 -24.27 -14.88
C PHE A 456 22.45 -23.55 -15.27
N GLU A 457 23.42 -24.24 -15.86
CA GLU A 457 24.69 -23.66 -16.29
C GLU A 457 24.50 -22.55 -17.33
N GLU A 458 23.57 -22.71 -18.27
CA GLU A 458 23.20 -21.68 -19.24
C GLU A 458 22.53 -20.46 -18.54
N SER A 459 21.64 -20.72 -17.58
CA SER A 459 21.04 -19.65 -16.77
C SER A 459 22.12 -18.85 -16.02
N PHE A 460 23.07 -19.50 -15.35
CA PHE A 460 24.13 -18.81 -14.63
C PHE A 460 25.06 -18.00 -15.52
N LYS A 461 25.37 -18.47 -16.72
CA LYS A 461 26.14 -17.69 -17.71
C LYS A 461 25.37 -16.42 -18.13
N ALA A 462 24.08 -16.54 -18.41
CA ALA A 462 23.26 -15.41 -18.77
C ALA A 462 23.08 -14.43 -17.58
N TRP A 463 22.92 -14.93 -16.35
CA TRP A 463 22.93 -14.10 -15.16
C TRP A 463 24.25 -13.35 -14.96
N ARG A 464 25.41 -13.98 -15.27
CA ARG A 464 26.70 -13.29 -15.22
C ARG A 464 26.70 -12.07 -16.15
N GLU A 465 26.22 -12.22 -17.41
CA GLU A 465 26.10 -11.11 -18.34
C GLU A 465 25.19 -9.98 -17.79
N VAL A 466 24.08 -10.34 -17.15
CA VAL A 466 23.15 -9.39 -16.50
C VAL A 466 23.84 -8.63 -15.38
N LEU A 467 24.50 -9.34 -14.46
CA LEU A 467 25.17 -8.73 -13.30
C LEU A 467 26.37 -7.86 -13.72
N ASP A 468 27.02 -8.15 -14.84
CA ASP A 468 28.11 -7.33 -15.37
C ASP A 468 27.61 -5.99 -15.94
N THR A 469 26.38 -5.94 -16.41
CA THR A 469 25.80 -4.73 -17.04
C THR A 469 25.05 -3.84 -16.05
N SER A 470 24.52 -4.38 -14.95
CA SER A 470 23.71 -3.63 -13.98
C SER A 470 24.29 -3.73 -12.56
N SER A 471 24.98 -2.69 -12.12
CA SER A 471 25.50 -2.61 -10.74
C SER A 471 24.40 -2.57 -9.68
N VAL A 472 23.24 -2.01 -10.00
CA VAL A 472 22.07 -1.95 -9.08
C VAL A 472 21.54 -3.36 -8.84
N VAL A 473 21.26 -4.11 -9.90
CA VAL A 473 20.80 -5.51 -9.83
C VAL A 473 21.86 -6.40 -9.18
N ARG A 474 23.13 -6.20 -9.51
CA ARG A 474 24.25 -6.94 -8.90
C ARG A 474 24.30 -6.78 -7.38
N ASN A 475 24.08 -5.57 -6.87
CA ASN A 475 24.23 -5.25 -5.45
C ASN A 475 22.94 -5.42 -4.66
N ASP A 476 21.83 -5.74 -5.31
CA ASP A 476 20.55 -5.90 -4.65
C ASP A 476 20.46 -7.25 -3.90
N GLN A 477 19.92 -7.19 -2.68
CA GLN A 477 19.81 -8.37 -1.83
C GLN A 477 18.73 -9.35 -2.33
N LEU A 478 17.60 -8.86 -2.86
CA LEU A 478 16.53 -9.73 -3.38
C LEU A 478 17.02 -10.55 -4.56
N THR A 479 17.79 -9.93 -5.47
CA THR A 479 18.42 -10.64 -6.59
C THR A 479 19.42 -11.68 -6.10
N ALA A 480 20.21 -11.34 -5.07
CA ALA A 480 21.17 -12.27 -4.49
C ALA A 480 20.47 -13.49 -3.86
N ASP A 481 19.38 -13.27 -3.13
CA ASP A 481 18.60 -14.33 -2.48
C ASP A 481 17.93 -15.25 -3.53
N ASP A 482 17.30 -14.68 -4.58
CA ASP A 482 16.71 -15.44 -5.69
C ASP A 482 17.76 -16.33 -6.39
N LEU A 483 18.95 -15.78 -6.64
CA LEU A 483 20.04 -16.53 -7.27
C LEU A 483 20.63 -17.60 -6.35
N ALA A 484 20.72 -17.35 -5.06
CA ALA A 484 21.17 -18.35 -4.08
C ALA A 484 20.20 -19.54 -4.04
N GLU A 485 18.89 -19.28 -4.07
CA GLU A 485 17.89 -20.35 -4.15
C GLU A 485 18.04 -21.19 -5.43
N LEU A 486 18.29 -20.54 -6.56
CA LEU A 486 18.55 -21.22 -7.83
C LEU A 486 19.82 -22.10 -7.76
N VAL A 487 20.89 -21.60 -7.12
CA VAL A 487 22.13 -22.37 -6.89
C VAL A 487 21.88 -23.58 -5.97
N ASP A 488 21.07 -23.45 -4.93
CA ASP A 488 20.74 -24.57 -4.05
C ASP A 488 19.97 -25.69 -4.79
N ARG A 489 19.11 -25.33 -5.74
CA ARG A 489 18.46 -26.30 -6.63
C ARG A 489 19.48 -26.97 -7.55
N TYR A 490 20.42 -26.24 -8.11
CA TYR A 490 21.52 -26.80 -8.91
C TYR A 490 22.40 -27.75 -8.10
N ARG A 491 22.73 -27.45 -6.83
CA ARG A 491 23.46 -28.35 -5.95
C ARG A 491 22.75 -29.70 -5.79
N ARG A 492 21.41 -29.69 -5.61
CA ARG A 492 20.62 -30.92 -5.53
C ARG A 492 20.69 -31.74 -6.81
N VAL A 493 20.78 -31.11 -7.99
CA VAL A 493 20.98 -31.82 -9.26
C VAL A 493 22.35 -32.48 -9.30
N LEU A 494 23.41 -31.75 -8.91
CA LEU A 494 24.78 -32.29 -8.86
C LEU A 494 24.91 -33.43 -7.85
N ASP A 495 24.30 -33.32 -6.67
CA ASP A 495 24.29 -34.38 -5.65
C ASP A 495 23.65 -35.65 -6.19
N GLN A 496 22.57 -35.56 -6.98
CA GLN A 496 21.93 -36.74 -7.61
C GLN A 496 22.73 -37.30 -8.79
N LEU A 497 23.66 -36.52 -9.34
CA LEU A 497 24.58 -36.97 -10.39
C LEU A 497 25.92 -37.48 -9.85
N ASP A 498 26.15 -37.42 -8.53
CA ASP A 498 27.46 -37.68 -7.90
C ASP A 498 28.58 -36.77 -8.44
N GLU A 499 28.23 -35.53 -8.83
CA GLU A 499 29.16 -34.56 -9.37
C GLU A 499 29.52 -33.46 -8.33
N PRO A 500 30.79 -33.03 -8.25
CA PRO A 500 31.19 -31.98 -7.32
C PRO A 500 30.70 -30.59 -7.79
N PHE A 501 30.38 -29.73 -6.83
CA PHE A 501 30.07 -28.33 -7.11
C PHE A 501 31.28 -27.61 -7.71
N PRO A 502 31.15 -26.85 -8.84
CA PRO A 502 32.27 -26.23 -9.54
C PRO A 502 32.98 -25.16 -8.70
N LYS A 503 34.30 -25.18 -8.75
CA LYS A 503 35.18 -24.18 -8.08
C LYS A 503 36.27 -23.71 -9.04
N PRO A 504 36.39 -22.37 -9.32
CA PRO A 504 35.48 -21.30 -8.86
C PRO A 504 34.11 -21.38 -9.50
N PHE A 505 33.06 -20.94 -8.77
CA PHE A 505 31.70 -20.83 -9.30
C PHE A 505 31.51 -19.50 -10.04
N ILE A 506 30.79 -19.49 -11.14
CA ILE A 506 30.62 -18.32 -12.01
C ILE A 506 29.91 -17.14 -11.31
N LEU A 507 29.06 -17.40 -10.29
CA LEU A 507 28.36 -16.39 -9.48
C LEU A 507 28.86 -16.43 -8.02
N GLN A 508 30.15 -16.71 -7.77
CA GLN A 508 30.70 -16.83 -6.41
C GLN A 508 30.45 -15.58 -5.57
N GLU A 509 30.56 -14.39 -6.14
CA GLU A 509 30.31 -13.10 -5.45
C GLU A 509 28.89 -12.96 -4.90
N VAL A 510 27.91 -13.64 -5.51
CA VAL A 510 26.52 -13.67 -5.02
C VAL A 510 26.44 -14.56 -3.79
N LEU A 511 27.06 -15.75 -3.85
CA LEU A 511 27.07 -16.70 -2.72
C LEU A 511 27.80 -16.13 -1.50
N ASP A 512 28.89 -15.38 -1.71
CA ASP A 512 29.67 -14.77 -0.62
C ASP A 512 28.85 -13.74 0.18
N ARG A 513 27.82 -13.14 -0.44
CA ARG A 513 26.92 -12.18 0.21
C ARG A 513 25.72 -12.82 0.90
N THR A 514 25.26 -13.97 0.41
CA THR A 514 24.08 -14.66 0.95
C THR A 514 24.41 -15.69 2.03
N THR A 515 25.67 -16.10 2.11
CA THR A 515 26.14 -16.98 3.19
C THR A 515 26.36 -16.14 4.44
N PRO A 516 25.68 -16.42 5.58
CA PRO A 516 25.99 -15.73 6.83
C PRO A 516 27.46 -15.94 7.17
N ALA A 517 28.14 -14.87 7.58
CA ALA A 517 29.52 -14.96 8.08
C ALA A 517 29.58 -15.98 9.21
N PRO A 518 30.59 -16.87 9.25
CA PRO A 518 30.71 -17.95 10.21
C PRO A 518 30.79 -17.47 11.66
#